data_ae5a4a0b8765fdd83342cabcbd5dce61
#
_entry.id   ae5a4a0b8765fdd83342cabcbd5dce61
#
_cell.length_a   1.000
_cell.length_b   1.000
_cell.length_c   1.000
_cell.angle_alpha   90.00
_cell.angle_beta   90.00
_cell.angle_gamma   90.00
#
_symmetry.space_group_name_H-M   'P 1'
#
loop_
_entity.id
_entity.type
_entity.pdbx_description
1 polymer ?
#
loop_
_entity_poly.entity_id
_entity_poly.type
_entity_poly.pdbx_seq_one_letter_code
_entity_poly.pdbx_strand_id
1 'polypeptide(L)'
;MRRGRRAGWGRRGCAAAVAGLVLAAVAADGPRGAGRGHGGSPAHGGDCRSSVPYVSGTGGYAAYRIPAVVRTPAGTLLAFAEGRVHGTGDAGAVDIVLRRSADGGCTWGPRRVVAAGGGDTRGNPAPVVDPRSGDVVLVSAGNDGAVTEGMVLRGRASAARGRRVYVQRSTDDGRSFSAPRDITSSVTKDGWRWYATGPGHALALAHGRYAGRLVVPADHSAAPPPGSPDSGREPRYYGAHALLSDDGGHSWRLGYTDEAYEGTVNANESTAAELPDGTLYVSTRDQHGTGPGHRADSRSRDGGATLERPFAPHPGLGEVPVVQGSVLYVAGPPDLLVFSAPSVPTARTAPALWTSPDGGRTMVRALTLSRRPAAYSDLVRVDGRTIGVLYETGARGPYETVVFRRVPLTALTPPAR
;
A
#
# COMPACT_ATOMS: atom_id res chain seq x y z
N MET A 1 -24.56 10.51 -63.36
CA MET A 1 -25.20 9.53 -64.22
C MET A 1 -25.32 8.21 -63.49
N ARG A 2 -26.56 7.67 -63.42
CA ARG A 2 -27.03 6.28 -63.16
C ARG A 2 -26.63 5.64 -61.84
N ARG A 3 -27.54 5.51 -60.83
CA ARG A 3 -28.75 4.62 -60.68
C ARG A 3 -28.33 3.15 -60.85
N GLY A 4 -28.62 2.27 -59.93
CA GLY A 4 -29.77 1.83 -59.19
C GLY A 4 -29.45 0.52 -58.49
N ARG A 5 -30.13 0.10 -57.59
CA ARG A 5 -31.46 -0.50 -57.17
C ARG A 5 -31.12 -1.68 -56.24
N ARG A 6 -31.58 -1.70 -55.04
CA ARG A 6 -32.72 -2.31 -54.33
C ARG A 6 -33.15 -3.73 -54.78
N ALA A 7 -33.15 -4.65 -53.80
CA ALA A 7 -34.17 -5.68 -53.47
C ALA A 7 -33.66 -6.41 -52.21
N GLY A 8 -34.33 -6.68 -51.15
CA GLY A 8 -35.72 -6.78 -50.75
C GLY A 8 -36.17 -8.24 -50.61
N TRP A 9 -36.83 -8.57 -49.49
CA TRP A 9 -37.59 -9.79 -49.15
C TRP A 9 -36.78 -10.83 -48.38
N GLY A 10 -37.31 -11.51 -47.31
CA GLY A 10 -38.67 -11.53 -46.75
C GLY A 10 -38.70 -12.52 -45.56
N ARG A 11 -39.69 -12.29 -44.71
CA ARG A 11 -40.09 -13.01 -43.49
C ARG A 11 -40.49 -14.47 -43.69
N ARG A 12 -40.33 -15.25 -42.59
CA ARG A 12 -41.28 -16.25 -41.98
C ARG A 12 -40.45 -17.04 -40.96
N GLY A 13 -40.71 -17.21 -39.68
CA GLY A 13 -41.97 -17.39 -38.94
C GLY A 13 -42.29 -18.88 -38.78
N CYS A 14 -41.94 -19.46 -37.61
CA CYS A 14 -42.66 -20.60 -37.05
C CYS A 14 -42.35 -20.74 -35.54
N ALA A 15 -43.42 -20.60 -34.78
CA ALA A 15 -43.50 -20.97 -33.38
C ALA A 15 -43.93 -22.45 -33.27
N ALA A 16 -43.43 -23.16 -32.30
CA ALA A 16 -44.05 -24.38 -31.80
C ALA A 16 -43.83 -24.50 -30.29
N ALA A 17 -44.90 -24.42 -29.56
CA ALA A 17 -45.05 -24.81 -28.16
C ALA A 17 -45.47 -26.28 -28.12
N VAL A 18 -45.14 -26.98 -27.02
CA VAL A 18 -45.94 -28.08 -26.43
C VAL A 18 -45.12 -28.61 -25.23
N ALA A 19 -45.63 -28.41 -24.07
CA ALA A 19 -46.43 -29.19 -23.14
C ALA A 19 -45.62 -29.99 -22.10
N GLY A 20 -45.98 -29.74 -20.87
CA GLY A 20 -45.46 -30.28 -19.63
C GLY A 20 -45.86 -31.73 -19.36
N LEU A 21 -45.17 -32.30 -18.41
CA LEU A 21 -45.63 -33.47 -17.66
C LEU A 21 -45.37 -33.26 -16.17
N VAL A 22 -46.47 -33.25 -15.43
CA VAL A 22 -46.55 -33.36 -13.98
C VAL A 22 -46.49 -34.83 -13.64
N LEU A 23 -45.66 -35.23 -12.71
CA LEU A 23 -45.80 -36.53 -12.02
C LEU A 23 -45.65 -36.33 -10.52
N ALA A 24 -46.64 -36.81 -9.84
CA ALA A 24 -46.96 -36.64 -8.44
C ALA A 24 -46.12 -37.54 -7.51
N ALA A 25 -46.07 -37.09 -6.27
CA ALA A 25 -45.44 -37.68 -5.12
C ALA A 25 -45.98 -39.04 -4.72
N VAL A 26 -45.09 -39.86 -4.10
CA VAL A 26 -45.49 -40.85 -3.10
C VAL A 26 -44.61 -40.68 -1.89
N ALA A 27 -45.24 -40.41 -0.77
CA ALA A 27 -44.64 -40.35 0.55
C ALA A 27 -44.47 -41.76 1.10
N ALA A 28 -43.36 -42.06 1.73
CA ALA A 28 -43.19 -43.21 2.61
C ALA A 28 -42.63 -42.72 3.94
N ASP A 29 -43.42 -42.84 4.98
CA ASP A 29 -43.02 -42.66 6.39
C ASP A 29 -42.08 -43.78 6.84
N GLY A 30 -41.03 -43.44 7.57
CA GLY A 30 -40.15 -44.34 8.32
C GLY A 30 -39.45 -43.60 9.47
N PRO A 31 -39.04 -44.24 10.58
CA PRO A 31 -39.24 -43.77 11.93
C PRO A 31 -38.19 -42.73 12.43
N ARG A 32 -38.65 -41.88 13.36
CA ARG A 32 -37.90 -40.88 14.12
C ARG A 32 -36.79 -41.50 14.96
N GLY A 33 -35.52 -41.26 14.56
CA GLY A 33 -34.36 -41.39 15.39
C GLY A 33 -33.97 -40.05 16.00
N ALA A 34 -34.06 -39.90 17.32
CA ALA A 34 -33.60 -38.71 18.05
C ALA A 34 -32.06 -38.65 18.03
N GLY A 35 -31.49 -37.96 17.08
CA GLY A 35 -30.09 -37.59 17.05
C GLY A 35 -29.90 -36.25 17.75
N ARG A 36 -29.29 -36.21 18.92
CA ARG A 36 -28.80 -35.03 19.62
C ARG A 36 -27.84 -34.29 18.66
N GLY A 37 -28.25 -33.15 18.16
CA GLY A 37 -27.39 -32.23 17.42
C GLY A 37 -26.28 -31.74 18.34
N HIS A 38 -25.08 -32.23 18.16
CA HIS A 38 -23.88 -31.53 18.62
C HIS A 38 -23.75 -30.27 17.77
N GLY A 39 -24.02 -29.15 18.42
CA GLY A 39 -23.65 -27.83 17.87
C GLY A 39 -22.14 -27.82 17.65
N GLY A 40 -21.72 -28.04 16.42
CA GLY A 40 -20.34 -27.82 16.00
C GLY A 40 -20.02 -26.32 16.17
N SER A 41 -19.33 -25.98 17.24
CA SER A 41 -18.62 -24.68 17.28
C SER A 41 -17.81 -24.56 16.01
N PRO A 42 -17.77 -23.37 15.37
CA PRO A 42 -16.89 -23.17 14.22
C PRO A 42 -15.47 -23.52 14.66
N ALA A 43 -14.82 -24.42 13.95
CA ALA A 43 -13.44 -24.80 14.17
C ALA A 43 -12.61 -23.53 14.25
N HIS A 44 -12.08 -23.25 15.43
CA HIS A 44 -11.10 -22.18 15.64
C HIS A 44 -9.91 -22.53 14.75
N GLY A 45 -9.63 -21.62 13.79
CA GLY A 45 -8.66 -21.81 12.74
C GLY A 45 -7.33 -22.31 13.25
N GLY A 46 -6.85 -23.38 12.66
CA GLY A 46 -5.49 -23.86 12.83
C GLY A 46 -4.51 -22.69 12.67
N ASP A 47 -3.40 -22.76 13.39
CA ASP A 47 -2.34 -21.74 13.51
C ASP A 47 -1.91 -21.23 12.12
N CYS A 48 -2.65 -20.25 11.56
CA CYS A 48 -2.36 -19.71 10.25
C CYS A 48 -1.18 -18.73 10.36
N ARG A 49 -0.01 -19.19 9.99
CA ARG A 49 1.20 -18.36 10.01
C ARG A 49 1.32 -17.45 8.79
N SER A 50 0.76 -17.84 7.67
CA SER A 50 0.79 -17.05 6.43
C SER A 50 -0.36 -17.39 5.49
N SER A 51 -0.72 -16.42 4.65
CA SER A 51 -1.73 -16.55 3.59
C SER A 51 -1.31 -15.75 2.37
N VAL A 52 -1.96 -15.95 1.23
CA VAL A 52 -1.61 -15.32 -0.04
C VAL A 52 -2.81 -14.53 -0.56
N PRO A 53 -2.95 -13.23 -0.24
CA PRO A 53 -4.03 -12.41 -0.79
C PRO A 53 -3.96 -12.22 -2.30
N TYR A 54 -2.77 -12.16 -2.90
CA TYR A 54 -2.64 -11.91 -4.33
C TYR A 54 -1.62 -12.83 -4.99
N VAL A 55 -1.99 -13.36 -6.17
CA VAL A 55 -1.14 -14.18 -7.04
C VAL A 55 -1.10 -13.51 -8.42
N SER A 56 0.08 -13.12 -8.88
CA SER A 56 0.30 -12.51 -10.19
C SER A 56 -0.12 -13.47 -11.32
N GLY A 57 -0.62 -12.93 -12.43
CA GLY A 57 -1.19 -13.71 -13.51
C GLY A 57 -2.64 -14.17 -13.27
N THR A 58 -3.29 -13.73 -12.19
CA THR A 58 -4.68 -14.09 -11.90
C THR A 58 -5.61 -12.89 -11.87
N GLY A 59 -6.90 -13.14 -12.09
CA GLY A 59 -7.95 -12.12 -11.96
C GLY A 59 -7.85 -10.96 -12.96
N GLY A 60 -7.19 -11.14 -14.10
CA GLY A 60 -7.04 -10.11 -15.13
C GLY A 60 -5.83 -9.19 -14.95
N TYR A 61 -4.95 -9.46 -13.99
CA TYR A 61 -3.72 -8.68 -13.78
C TYR A 61 -2.48 -9.56 -13.95
N ALA A 62 -1.54 -9.08 -14.76
CA ALA A 62 -0.26 -9.74 -14.95
C ALA A 62 0.61 -9.71 -13.69
N ALA A 63 0.47 -8.66 -12.88
CA ALA A 63 1.19 -8.55 -11.61
C ALA A 63 0.35 -7.82 -10.54
N TYR A 64 0.62 -8.18 -9.27
CA TYR A 64 0.19 -7.41 -8.12
C TYR A 64 1.41 -6.87 -7.40
N ARG A 65 1.43 -5.54 -7.16
CA ARG A 65 2.55 -4.85 -6.57
C ARG A 65 2.10 -3.81 -5.54
N ILE A 66 3.07 -3.18 -4.86
CA ILE A 66 2.87 -2.02 -3.99
C ILE A 66 1.84 -2.32 -2.89
N PRO A 67 2.17 -3.25 -1.97
CA PRO A 67 1.27 -3.63 -0.90
C PRO A 67 1.10 -2.52 0.13
N ALA A 68 -0.15 -2.35 0.62
CA ALA A 68 -0.45 -1.54 1.79
C ALA A 68 -1.51 -2.24 2.64
N VAL A 69 -1.43 -2.14 3.97
CA VAL A 69 -2.37 -2.82 4.86
C VAL A 69 -2.72 -1.98 6.08
N VAL A 70 -4.02 -1.92 6.38
CA VAL A 70 -4.52 -1.30 7.62
C VAL A 70 -5.50 -2.22 8.32
N ARG A 71 -5.69 -2.00 9.62
CA ARG A 71 -6.70 -2.67 10.43
C ARG A 71 -7.76 -1.65 10.84
N THR A 72 -9.01 -1.95 10.55
CA THR A 72 -10.14 -1.12 10.94
C THR A 72 -10.50 -1.31 12.42
N PRO A 73 -11.29 -0.40 13.03
CA PRO A 73 -11.81 -0.57 14.39
C PRO A 73 -12.64 -1.84 14.57
N ALA A 74 -13.32 -2.31 13.52
CA ALA A 74 -14.04 -3.59 13.51
C ALA A 74 -13.12 -4.82 13.53
N GLY A 75 -11.80 -4.62 13.45
CA GLY A 75 -10.81 -5.70 13.42
C GLY A 75 -10.54 -6.28 12.04
N THR A 76 -11.18 -5.77 10.99
CA THR A 76 -10.96 -6.20 9.61
C THR A 76 -9.59 -5.73 9.13
N LEU A 77 -8.80 -6.62 8.53
CA LEU A 77 -7.62 -6.25 7.79
C LEU A 77 -8.00 -5.93 6.34
N LEU A 78 -7.49 -4.82 5.84
CA LEU A 78 -7.67 -4.34 4.48
C LEU A 78 -6.32 -4.38 3.78
N ALA A 79 -6.12 -5.35 2.89
CA ALA A 79 -4.91 -5.48 2.09
C ALA A 79 -5.13 -4.84 0.72
N PHE A 80 -4.42 -3.75 0.44
CA PHE A 80 -4.41 -3.05 -0.84
C PHE A 80 -3.21 -3.50 -1.66
N ALA A 81 -3.32 -3.42 -2.98
CA ALA A 81 -2.23 -3.58 -3.93
C ALA A 81 -2.55 -2.85 -5.23
N GLU A 82 -1.54 -2.61 -6.05
CA GLU A 82 -1.72 -2.29 -7.45
C GLU A 82 -1.97 -3.57 -8.24
N GLY A 83 -3.07 -3.61 -9.01
CA GLY A 83 -3.33 -4.62 -10.03
C GLY A 83 -2.85 -4.08 -11.38
N ARG A 84 -1.75 -4.61 -11.90
CA ARG A 84 -1.10 -4.17 -13.15
C ARG A 84 -1.48 -5.08 -14.29
N VAL A 85 -2.13 -4.55 -15.33
CA VAL A 85 -2.71 -5.35 -16.41
C VAL A 85 -1.64 -5.95 -17.33
N HIS A 86 -0.59 -5.18 -17.65
CA HIS A 86 0.35 -5.55 -18.71
C HIS A 86 1.73 -6.01 -18.23
N GLY A 87 1.97 -6.14 -16.93
CA GLY A 87 3.27 -6.57 -16.39
C GLY A 87 3.64 -5.87 -15.08
N THR A 88 4.93 -5.70 -14.84
CA THR A 88 5.44 -5.12 -13.57
C THR A 88 5.78 -3.63 -13.66
N GLY A 89 5.58 -2.97 -14.81
CA GLY A 89 5.91 -1.57 -15.05
C GLY A 89 5.07 -0.60 -14.21
N ASP A 90 5.62 0.56 -13.86
CA ASP A 90 5.03 1.54 -12.94
C ASP A 90 4.06 2.52 -13.64
N ALA A 91 3.82 2.36 -14.93
CA ALA A 91 2.85 3.12 -15.72
C ALA A 91 2.08 2.20 -16.67
N GLY A 92 0.88 2.60 -17.07
CA GLY A 92 -0.03 1.85 -17.91
C GLY A 92 -1.37 1.63 -17.22
N ALA A 93 -2.11 0.63 -17.67
CA ALA A 93 -3.37 0.23 -17.03
C ALA A 93 -3.08 -0.41 -15.66
N VAL A 94 -3.27 0.39 -14.62
CA VAL A 94 -3.05 0.02 -13.21
C VAL A 94 -4.25 0.44 -12.39
N ASP A 95 -4.80 -0.50 -11.63
CA ASP A 95 -5.89 -0.27 -10.68
C ASP A 95 -5.40 -0.45 -9.25
N ILE A 96 -6.01 0.24 -8.28
CA ILE A 96 -5.87 -0.12 -6.87
C ILE A 96 -6.94 -1.15 -6.54
N VAL A 97 -6.50 -2.30 -6.03
CA VAL A 97 -7.35 -3.41 -5.61
C VAL A 97 -7.27 -3.65 -4.12
N LEU A 98 -8.32 -4.26 -3.57
CA LEU A 98 -8.49 -4.54 -2.15
C LEU A 98 -8.97 -5.98 -1.92
N ARG A 99 -8.42 -6.64 -0.91
CA ARG A 99 -9.00 -7.81 -0.24
C ARG A 99 -9.18 -7.55 1.25
N ARG A 100 -10.25 -8.10 1.81
CA ARG A 100 -10.60 -7.96 3.23
C ARG A 100 -10.44 -9.29 3.95
N SER A 101 -9.96 -9.25 5.19
CA SER A 101 -9.88 -10.41 6.07
C SER A 101 -10.54 -10.07 7.42
N ALA A 102 -11.44 -10.92 7.88
CA ALA A 102 -12.11 -10.79 9.17
C ALA A 102 -11.51 -11.72 10.25
N ASP A 103 -10.50 -12.51 9.92
CA ASP A 103 -9.88 -13.53 10.77
C ASP A 103 -8.38 -13.29 11.02
N GLY A 104 -7.99 -12.01 11.01
CA GLY A 104 -6.61 -11.64 11.28
C GLY A 104 -5.62 -11.99 10.17
N GLY A 105 -6.07 -12.08 8.92
CA GLY A 105 -5.24 -12.33 7.76
C GLY A 105 -5.06 -13.82 7.43
N CYS A 106 -5.89 -14.71 7.98
CA CYS A 106 -5.84 -16.12 7.67
C CYS A 106 -6.52 -16.44 6.33
N THR A 107 -7.67 -15.84 6.10
CA THR A 107 -8.39 -15.91 4.82
C THR A 107 -8.73 -14.55 4.28
N TRP A 108 -8.89 -14.46 2.97
CA TRP A 108 -9.12 -13.21 2.26
C TRP A 108 -10.37 -13.33 1.38
N GLY A 109 -11.28 -12.40 1.54
CA GLY A 109 -12.48 -12.28 0.73
C GLY A 109 -12.19 -12.00 -0.75
N PRO A 110 -13.24 -11.84 -1.57
CA PRO A 110 -13.09 -11.55 -2.98
C PRO A 110 -12.33 -10.24 -3.21
N ARG A 111 -11.50 -10.22 -4.27
CA ARG A 111 -10.81 -9.00 -4.71
C ARG A 111 -11.82 -7.99 -5.26
N ARG A 112 -11.65 -6.73 -4.87
CA ARG A 112 -12.43 -5.58 -5.35
C ARG A 112 -11.51 -4.56 -5.98
N VAL A 113 -11.97 -3.84 -6.99
CA VAL A 113 -11.31 -2.64 -7.51
C VAL A 113 -11.80 -1.45 -6.69
N VAL A 114 -10.87 -0.70 -6.10
CA VAL A 114 -11.15 0.49 -5.29
C VAL A 114 -11.00 1.76 -6.12
N ALA A 115 -9.93 1.82 -6.91
CA ALA A 115 -9.71 2.92 -7.85
C ALA A 115 -9.35 2.32 -9.21
N ALA A 116 -10.29 2.40 -10.14
CA ALA A 116 -10.07 1.95 -11.51
C ALA A 116 -9.28 3.01 -12.29
N GLY A 117 -8.21 2.58 -12.98
CA GLY A 117 -7.45 3.43 -13.89
C GLY A 117 -8.18 3.66 -15.21
N GLY A 118 -8.97 2.70 -15.68
CA GLY A 118 -9.65 2.79 -16.99
C GLY A 118 -8.66 2.86 -18.17
N GLY A 119 -7.48 2.29 -18.03
CA GLY A 119 -6.33 2.44 -18.95
C GLY A 119 -5.23 3.33 -18.43
N ASP A 120 -5.55 4.20 -17.47
CA ASP A 120 -4.60 5.07 -16.77
C ASP A 120 -3.95 4.34 -15.58
N THR A 121 -2.97 5.00 -14.98
CA THR A 121 -2.34 4.54 -13.73
C THR A 121 -3.12 5.09 -12.53
N ARG A 122 -3.57 4.20 -11.64
CA ARG A 122 -3.99 4.46 -10.28
C ARG A 122 -3.16 3.60 -9.35
N GLY A 123 -2.28 4.21 -8.55
CA GLY A 123 -1.30 3.45 -7.77
C GLY A 123 -0.87 4.14 -6.49
N ASN A 124 0.18 3.59 -5.88
CA ASN A 124 0.76 4.06 -4.64
C ASN A 124 -0.28 4.21 -3.51
N PRO A 125 -1.02 3.12 -3.15
CA PRO A 125 -2.03 3.22 -2.11
C PRO A 125 -1.39 3.54 -0.76
N ALA A 126 -1.90 4.59 -0.10
CA ALA A 126 -1.55 4.99 1.25
C ALA A 126 -2.82 5.10 2.11
N PRO A 127 -3.36 3.96 2.58
CA PRO A 127 -4.54 3.94 3.43
C PRO A 127 -4.22 4.37 4.85
N VAL A 128 -5.18 5.03 5.50
CA VAL A 128 -5.18 5.35 6.93
C VAL A 128 -6.59 5.21 7.49
N VAL A 129 -6.71 4.85 8.76
CA VAL A 129 -8.00 4.87 9.47
C VAL A 129 -8.09 6.16 10.29
N ASP A 130 -9.13 6.94 10.04
CA ASP A 130 -9.45 8.11 10.88
C ASP A 130 -9.94 7.62 12.26
N PRO A 131 -9.23 7.93 13.36
CA PRO A 131 -9.59 7.42 14.67
C PRO A 131 -10.89 8.03 15.24
N ARG A 132 -11.37 9.14 14.68
CA ARG A 132 -12.59 9.83 15.13
C ARG A 132 -13.85 9.19 14.57
N SER A 133 -13.84 8.82 13.30
CA SER A 133 -14.99 8.26 12.59
C SER A 133 -14.89 6.74 12.38
N GLY A 134 -13.69 6.18 12.38
CA GLY A 134 -13.43 4.80 11.97
C GLY A 134 -13.37 4.61 10.45
N ASP A 135 -13.52 5.68 9.68
CA ASP A 135 -13.47 5.64 8.23
C ASP A 135 -12.08 5.29 7.72
N VAL A 136 -12.03 4.61 6.59
CA VAL A 136 -10.78 4.38 5.88
C VAL A 136 -10.59 5.46 4.83
N VAL A 137 -9.55 6.24 4.96
CA VAL A 137 -9.12 7.25 3.98
C VAL A 137 -7.99 6.68 3.15
N LEU A 138 -8.18 6.60 1.84
CA LEU A 138 -7.18 6.14 0.89
C LEU A 138 -6.65 7.33 0.12
N VAL A 139 -5.38 7.67 0.30
CA VAL A 139 -4.66 8.61 -0.55
C VAL A 139 -3.87 7.83 -1.58
N SER A 140 -3.82 8.31 -2.81
CA SER A 140 -3.19 7.60 -3.93
C SER A 140 -2.70 8.57 -4.99
N ALA A 141 -1.80 8.12 -5.85
CA ALA A 141 -1.30 8.88 -6.98
C ALA A 141 -1.71 8.22 -8.31
N GLY A 142 -1.72 9.01 -9.39
CA GLY A 142 -2.03 8.48 -10.72
C GLY A 142 -1.60 9.42 -11.84
N ASN A 143 -1.60 8.92 -13.05
CA ASN A 143 -1.30 9.67 -14.28
C ASN A 143 -1.94 8.96 -15.49
N ASP A 144 -1.95 9.63 -16.62
CA ASP A 144 -2.32 9.04 -17.92
C ASP A 144 -1.46 7.80 -18.20
N GLY A 145 -2.10 6.70 -18.62
CA GLY A 145 -1.43 5.41 -18.80
C GLY A 145 -0.37 5.37 -19.89
N ALA A 146 -0.38 6.30 -20.83
CA ALA A 146 0.68 6.43 -21.85
C ALA A 146 1.89 7.26 -21.36
N VAL A 147 1.81 7.85 -20.16
CA VAL A 147 2.88 8.67 -19.58
C VAL A 147 3.74 7.82 -18.65
N THR A 148 4.98 7.57 -19.05
CA THR A 148 5.95 6.82 -18.26
C THR A 148 6.61 7.70 -17.19
N GLU A 149 7.14 7.07 -16.12
CA GLU A 149 7.96 7.76 -15.12
C GLU A 149 9.06 8.62 -15.76
N GLY A 150 9.81 8.05 -16.71
CA GLY A 150 10.86 8.78 -17.41
C GLY A 150 10.37 9.99 -18.21
N MET A 151 9.12 10.01 -18.67
CA MET A 151 8.53 11.20 -19.28
C MET A 151 8.20 12.28 -18.24
N VAL A 152 7.66 11.86 -17.09
CA VAL A 152 7.35 12.76 -15.96
C VAL A 152 8.63 13.40 -15.44
N LEU A 153 9.66 12.61 -15.13
CA LEU A 153 10.94 13.08 -14.62
C LEU A 153 11.61 14.13 -15.56
N ARG A 154 11.52 13.92 -16.88
CA ARG A 154 12.06 14.87 -17.88
C ARG A 154 11.18 16.08 -18.12
N GLY A 155 10.02 16.21 -17.44
CA GLY A 155 9.07 17.30 -17.70
C GLY A 155 8.41 17.22 -19.08
N ARG A 156 8.30 16.00 -19.67
CA ARG A 156 7.65 15.75 -20.96
C ARG A 156 6.17 15.41 -20.86
N ALA A 157 5.63 15.29 -19.63
CA ALA A 157 4.22 15.15 -19.38
C ALA A 157 3.59 16.54 -19.19
N SER A 158 2.47 16.81 -19.84
CA SER A 158 1.68 18.01 -19.53
C SER A 158 1.06 17.88 -18.13
N ALA A 159 0.72 18.99 -17.49
CA ALA A 159 0.08 19.01 -16.17
C ALA A 159 -1.21 18.17 -16.14
N ALA A 160 -1.99 18.14 -17.23
CA ALA A 160 -3.22 17.34 -17.31
C ALA A 160 -2.97 15.84 -17.39
N ARG A 161 -1.82 15.41 -17.90
CA ARG A 161 -1.48 13.98 -18.08
C ARG A 161 -0.43 13.46 -17.07
N GLY A 162 0.23 14.38 -16.34
CA GLY A 162 1.24 14.08 -15.33
C GLY A 162 0.66 13.49 -14.03
N ARG A 163 1.49 13.46 -13.01
CA ARG A 163 1.12 12.89 -11.69
C ARG A 163 0.07 13.78 -11.02
N ARG A 164 -0.96 13.12 -10.49
CA ARG A 164 -2.04 13.72 -9.70
C ARG A 164 -2.25 12.93 -8.42
N VAL A 165 -2.81 13.59 -7.41
CA VAL A 165 -3.06 13.01 -6.09
C VAL A 165 -4.56 12.94 -5.84
N TYR A 166 -5.02 11.81 -5.36
CA TYR A 166 -6.44 11.53 -5.15
C TYR A 166 -6.70 11.06 -3.72
N VAL A 167 -7.88 11.39 -3.22
CA VAL A 167 -8.39 10.87 -1.96
C VAL A 167 -9.75 10.21 -2.16
N GLN A 168 -9.95 9.04 -1.54
CA GLN A 168 -11.20 8.31 -1.46
C GLN A 168 -11.49 7.92 -0.01
N ARG A 169 -12.75 7.69 0.32
CA ARG A 169 -13.18 7.33 1.67
C ARG A 169 -14.10 6.11 1.65
N SER A 170 -13.93 5.25 2.65
CA SER A 170 -14.87 4.17 2.97
C SER A 170 -15.42 4.38 4.37
N THR A 171 -16.74 4.40 4.50
CA THR A 171 -17.49 4.50 5.77
C THR A 171 -18.12 3.17 6.18
N ASP A 172 -17.83 2.09 5.46
CA ASP A 172 -18.46 0.77 5.58
C ASP A 172 -17.45 -0.37 5.77
N ASP A 173 -16.34 -0.07 6.47
CA ASP A 173 -15.30 -1.06 6.77
C ASP A 173 -14.60 -1.61 5.51
N GLY A 174 -14.37 -0.74 4.51
CA GLY A 174 -13.70 -1.11 3.25
C GLY A 174 -14.56 -1.93 2.29
N ARG A 175 -15.88 -1.96 2.44
CA ARG A 175 -16.76 -2.64 1.49
C ARG A 175 -16.97 -1.85 0.21
N SER A 176 -17.02 -0.52 0.34
CA SER A 176 -17.08 0.42 -0.79
C SER A 176 -16.24 1.66 -0.52
N PHE A 177 -15.90 2.38 -1.59
CA PHE A 177 -15.17 3.65 -1.52
C PHE A 177 -15.89 4.70 -2.34
N SER A 178 -15.79 5.96 -1.91
CA SER A 178 -16.28 7.10 -2.68
C SER A 178 -15.57 7.22 -4.03
N ALA A 179 -16.13 8.02 -4.94
CA ALA A 179 -15.40 8.46 -6.12
C ALA A 179 -14.08 9.16 -5.71
N PRO A 180 -13.01 9.05 -6.51
CA PRO A 180 -11.75 9.72 -6.24
C PRO A 180 -11.91 11.24 -6.39
N ARG A 181 -11.49 11.99 -5.36
CA ARG A 181 -11.41 13.46 -5.37
C ARG A 181 -9.97 13.87 -5.58
N ASP A 182 -9.73 14.71 -6.58
CA ASP A 182 -8.41 15.28 -6.85
C ASP A 182 -8.06 16.34 -5.80
N ILE A 183 -6.88 16.21 -5.20
CA ILE A 183 -6.33 17.13 -4.20
C ILE A 183 -4.98 17.70 -4.63
N THR A 184 -4.57 17.47 -5.86
CA THR A 184 -3.24 17.80 -6.38
C THR A 184 -2.82 19.25 -6.07
N SER A 185 -3.69 20.22 -6.34
CA SER A 185 -3.38 21.64 -6.17
C SER A 185 -3.09 22.05 -4.71
N SER A 186 -3.56 21.30 -3.73
CA SER A 186 -3.35 21.60 -2.31
C SER A 186 -2.12 20.93 -1.71
N VAL A 187 -1.50 19.99 -2.45
CA VAL A 187 -0.43 19.11 -1.93
C VAL A 187 0.79 19.01 -2.85
N THR A 188 0.91 19.90 -3.84
CA THR A 188 2.07 19.97 -4.75
C THR A 188 2.66 21.37 -4.75
N LYS A 189 3.94 21.47 -5.11
CA LYS A 189 4.63 22.73 -5.38
C LYS A 189 4.92 22.90 -6.87
N ASP A 190 5.05 24.15 -7.31
CA ASP A 190 5.54 24.45 -8.66
C ASP A 190 6.94 23.84 -8.86
N GLY A 191 7.18 23.31 -10.05
CA GLY A 191 8.45 22.65 -10.37
C GLY A 191 8.55 21.20 -9.97
N TRP A 192 7.62 20.65 -9.17
CA TRP A 192 7.57 19.21 -8.90
C TRP A 192 7.10 18.46 -10.16
N ARG A 193 7.71 17.28 -10.36
CA ARG A 193 7.45 16.43 -11.53
C ARG A 193 6.89 15.08 -11.12
N TRP A 194 7.73 14.19 -10.61
CA TRP A 194 7.26 12.93 -10.03
C TRP A 194 6.50 13.17 -8.73
N TYR A 195 5.62 12.27 -8.40
CA TYR A 195 4.90 12.28 -7.12
C TYR A 195 4.40 10.87 -6.80
N ALA A 196 4.66 10.37 -5.60
CA ALA A 196 4.08 9.13 -5.11
C ALA A 196 3.70 9.28 -3.64
N THR A 197 2.60 8.62 -3.25
CA THR A 197 2.14 8.55 -1.85
C THR A 197 2.66 7.28 -1.21
N GLY A 198 3.19 7.33 0.00
CA GLY A 198 3.76 6.19 0.71
C GLY A 198 5.01 5.62 0.02
N PRO A 199 4.89 4.44 -0.63
CA PRO A 199 3.77 3.51 -0.51
C PRO A 199 3.77 2.73 0.81
N GLY A 200 2.63 2.12 1.12
CA GLY A 200 2.35 1.49 2.39
C GLY A 200 1.36 2.33 3.22
N HIS A 201 1.06 1.92 4.44
CA HIS A 201 0.08 2.61 5.26
C HIS A 201 0.52 4.03 5.64
N ALA A 202 -0.45 4.93 5.74
CA ALA A 202 -0.33 6.22 6.40
C ALA A 202 -0.82 6.11 7.85
N LEU A 203 -0.62 7.14 8.66
CA LEU A 203 -0.91 7.06 10.09
C LEU A 203 -1.79 8.22 10.55
N ALA A 204 -2.53 7.98 11.64
CA ALA A 204 -3.19 9.01 12.43
C ALA A 204 -2.42 9.21 13.72
N LEU A 205 -2.08 10.44 14.06
CA LEU A 205 -1.37 10.75 15.29
C LEU A 205 -2.29 10.54 16.51
N ALA A 206 -1.75 9.94 17.54
CA ALA A 206 -2.48 9.61 18.78
C ALA A 206 -2.15 10.55 19.94
N HIS A 207 -1.00 11.26 19.88
CA HIS A 207 -0.46 11.96 21.03
C HIS A 207 -0.47 13.50 20.87
N GLY A 208 -0.59 14.18 22.01
CA GLY A 208 -0.42 15.63 22.11
C GLY A 208 -1.45 16.44 21.34
N ARG A 209 -1.09 17.67 21.01
CA ARG A 209 -1.98 18.65 20.35
C ARG A 209 -2.37 18.29 18.91
N TYR A 210 -1.68 17.35 18.31
CA TYR A 210 -1.93 16.90 16.94
C TYR A 210 -2.70 15.58 16.87
N ALA A 211 -3.22 15.08 17.99
CA ALA A 211 -3.99 13.85 18.03
C ALA A 211 -5.18 13.89 17.04
N GLY A 212 -5.29 12.84 16.23
CA GLY A 212 -6.27 12.74 15.15
C GLY A 212 -5.84 13.36 13.81
N ARG A 213 -4.66 13.98 13.72
CA ARG A 213 -4.07 14.39 12.43
C ARG A 213 -3.73 13.17 11.61
N LEU A 214 -4.12 13.15 10.35
CA LEU A 214 -3.67 12.16 9.38
C LEU A 214 -2.36 12.64 8.74
N VAL A 215 -1.38 11.75 8.66
CA VAL A 215 -0.07 12.01 8.04
C VAL A 215 0.18 10.95 6.97
N VAL A 216 0.37 11.39 5.73
CA VAL A 216 0.73 10.53 4.61
C VAL A 216 2.15 10.88 4.17
N PRO A 217 3.15 10.02 4.45
CA PRO A 217 4.47 10.17 3.86
C PRO A 217 4.37 10.05 2.34
N ALA A 218 5.20 10.79 1.62
CA ALA A 218 5.19 10.84 0.16
C ALA A 218 6.56 11.26 -0.37
N ASP A 219 6.75 11.10 -1.68
CA ASP A 219 7.93 11.56 -2.37
C ASP A 219 7.59 12.36 -3.63
N HIS A 220 8.58 13.14 -4.07
CA HIS A 220 8.49 13.92 -5.29
C HIS A 220 9.84 13.96 -6.01
N SER A 221 9.86 14.44 -7.24
CA SER A 221 11.06 14.93 -7.86
C SER A 221 10.89 16.37 -8.31
N ALA A 222 11.96 17.15 -8.24
CA ALA A 222 11.99 18.53 -8.73
C ALA A 222 12.48 18.62 -10.18
N ALA A 223 12.13 19.73 -10.84
CA ALA A 223 12.76 20.12 -12.08
C ALA A 223 14.21 20.54 -11.84
N PRO A 224 15.15 20.23 -12.74
CA PRO A 224 16.48 20.86 -12.72
C PRO A 224 16.37 22.39 -12.76
N PRO A 225 17.32 23.10 -12.15
CA PRO A 225 17.38 24.55 -12.24
C PRO A 225 17.44 25.03 -13.71
N PRO A 226 16.89 26.22 -14.03
CA PRO A 226 17.01 26.78 -15.35
C PRO A 226 18.48 26.85 -15.81
N GLY A 227 18.75 26.40 -17.03
CA GLY A 227 20.12 26.36 -17.59
C GLY A 227 20.97 25.14 -17.17
N SER A 228 20.47 24.27 -16.31
CA SER A 228 21.14 23.00 -15.99
C SER A 228 21.19 22.09 -17.21
N PRO A 229 22.30 21.36 -17.44
CA PRO A 229 22.38 20.34 -18.47
C PRO A 229 21.63 19.04 -18.09
N ASP A 230 21.12 18.95 -16.87
CA ASP A 230 20.46 17.76 -16.34
C ASP A 230 19.11 17.48 -16.99
N SER A 231 18.81 16.21 -17.13
CA SER A 231 17.57 15.75 -17.75
C SER A 231 16.36 15.80 -16.81
N GLY A 232 16.61 15.82 -15.48
CA GLY A 232 15.63 15.65 -14.41
C GLY A 232 15.41 14.20 -14.00
N ARG A 233 16.18 13.25 -14.55
CA ARG A 233 16.17 11.84 -14.13
C ARG A 233 17.25 11.52 -13.08
N GLU A 234 18.09 12.46 -12.82
CA GLU A 234 19.19 12.30 -11.87
C GLU A 234 18.61 12.14 -10.46
N PRO A 235 19.05 11.10 -9.71
CA PRO A 235 18.47 10.77 -8.39
C PRO A 235 18.51 11.93 -7.39
N ARG A 236 19.46 12.85 -7.52
CA ARG A 236 19.60 14.04 -6.64
C ARG A 236 18.37 14.96 -6.62
N TYR A 237 17.49 14.87 -7.63
CA TYR A 237 16.26 15.67 -7.68
C TYR A 237 15.09 15.04 -6.96
N TYR A 238 15.24 13.85 -6.38
CA TYR A 238 14.22 13.28 -5.50
C TYR A 238 14.24 13.97 -4.14
N GLY A 239 13.07 14.10 -3.55
CA GLY A 239 12.83 14.60 -2.21
C GLY A 239 11.60 13.95 -1.59
N ALA A 240 11.56 13.93 -0.26
CA ALA A 240 10.44 13.43 0.50
C ALA A 240 9.57 14.57 1.04
N HIS A 241 8.29 14.29 1.29
CA HIS A 241 7.39 15.22 1.95
C HIS A 241 6.28 14.49 2.68
N ALA A 242 5.43 15.21 3.40
CA ALA A 242 4.21 14.69 3.98
C ALA A 242 2.97 15.44 3.51
N LEU A 243 1.85 14.75 3.46
CA LEU A 243 0.53 15.35 3.38
C LEU A 243 -0.11 15.28 4.77
N LEU A 244 -0.73 16.37 5.19
CA LEU A 244 -1.37 16.50 6.49
C LEU A 244 -2.85 16.85 6.33
N SER A 245 -3.69 16.18 7.13
CA SER A 245 -5.10 16.52 7.28
C SER A 245 -5.47 16.59 8.76
N ASP A 246 -6.09 17.67 9.18
CA ASP A 246 -6.56 17.90 10.56
C ASP A 246 -8.06 17.65 10.74
N ASP A 247 -8.77 17.34 9.65
CA ASP A 247 -10.23 17.20 9.57
C ASP A 247 -10.68 15.82 9.06
N GLY A 248 -9.87 14.77 9.33
CA GLY A 248 -10.19 13.39 8.95
C GLY A 248 -10.10 13.12 7.44
N GLY A 249 -9.31 13.89 6.68
CA GLY A 249 -9.10 13.72 5.23
C GLY A 249 -10.05 14.51 4.34
N HIS A 250 -10.81 15.48 4.91
CA HIS A 250 -11.65 16.38 4.11
C HIS A 250 -10.82 17.45 3.40
N SER A 251 -9.84 18.03 4.08
CA SER A 251 -8.86 18.93 3.47
C SER A 251 -7.43 18.43 3.70
N TRP A 252 -6.53 18.83 2.80
CA TRP A 252 -5.14 18.41 2.81
C TRP A 252 -4.21 19.58 2.52
N ARG A 253 -3.02 19.54 3.14
CA ARG A 253 -1.93 20.47 2.91
C ARG A 253 -0.59 19.77 2.98
N LEU A 254 0.45 20.41 2.46
CA LEU A 254 1.83 19.94 2.64
C LEU A 254 2.25 20.04 4.12
N GLY A 255 2.97 19.03 4.58
CA GLY A 255 3.74 19.03 5.81
C GLY A 255 5.22 19.32 5.54
N TYR A 256 6.12 18.57 6.21
CA TYR A 256 7.54 18.68 5.95
C TYR A 256 7.83 18.44 4.46
N THR A 257 8.83 19.10 3.98
CA THR A 257 9.35 18.94 2.62
C THR A 257 10.86 18.90 2.70
N ASP A 258 11.47 17.80 2.25
CA ASP A 258 12.90 17.68 2.05
C ASP A 258 13.23 18.03 0.60
N GLU A 259 13.97 19.11 0.42
CA GLU A 259 14.40 19.65 -0.88
C GLU A 259 15.93 19.79 -0.91
N ALA A 260 16.63 18.90 -0.19
CA ALA A 260 18.09 18.84 -0.15
C ALA A 260 18.62 18.09 -1.39
N TYR A 261 18.62 18.77 -2.52
CA TYR A 261 18.99 18.19 -3.82
C TYR A 261 20.52 18.14 -4.07
N GLU A 262 21.32 17.99 -3.02
CA GLU A 262 22.79 17.89 -3.12
C GLU A 262 23.29 16.49 -3.51
N GLY A 263 22.45 15.47 -3.43
CA GLY A 263 22.77 14.11 -3.84
C GLY A 263 23.45 13.22 -2.78
N THR A 264 23.65 13.70 -1.56
CA THR A 264 24.19 12.87 -0.45
C THR A 264 23.15 11.83 -0.02
N VAL A 265 21.92 12.26 0.20
CA VAL A 265 20.72 11.41 0.36
C VAL A 265 19.68 11.87 -0.64
N ASN A 266 19.19 10.95 -1.45
CA ASN A 266 18.10 11.24 -2.39
C ASN A 266 16.82 10.64 -1.83
N ALA A 267 16.14 11.39 -0.95
CA ALA A 267 14.94 10.94 -0.26
C ALA A 267 13.81 10.61 -1.25
N ASN A 268 13.20 9.44 -1.09
CA ASN A 268 12.19 8.90 -1.99
C ASN A 268 11.06 8.26 -1.18
N GLU A 269 10.57 7.08 -1.54
CA GLU A 269 9.50 6.34 -0.85
C GLU A 269 9.72 6.32 0.67
N SER A 270 8.75 6.86 1.40
CA SER A 270 8.87 7.14 2.82
C SER A 270 7.76 6.46 3.62
N THR A 271 8.06 6.15 4.87
CA THR A 271 7.17 5.55 5.86
C THR A 271 7.39 6.25 7.20
N ALA A 272 6.37 6.28 8.05
CA ALA A 272 6.48 6.96 9.34
C ALA A 272 5.72 6.24 10.45
N ALA A 273 6.16 6.45 11.69
CA ALA A 273 5.48 5.99 12.90
C ALA A 273 5.55 7.05 13.99
N GLU A 274 4.48 7.21 14.76
CA GLU A 274 4.48 8.07 15.92
C GLU A 274 5.05 7.31 17.13
N LEU A 275 5.99 7.93 17.83
CA LEU A 275 6.57 7.45 19.08
C LEU A 275 5.73 7.89 20.29
N PRO A 276 5.91 7.27 21.48
CA PRO A 276 5.11 7.60 22.68
C PRO A 276 5.18 9.06 23.14
N ASP A 277 6.28 9.74 22.84
CA ASP A 277 6.47 11.16 23.15
C ASP A 277 5.82 12.11 22.11
N GLY A 278 5.10 11.57 21.13
CA GLY A 278 4.50 12.32 20.02
C GLY A 278 5.48 12.68 18.91
N THR A 279 6.75 12.26 19.00
CA THR A 279 7.71 12.43 17.91
C THR A 279 7.33 11.52 16.73
N LEU A 280 7.26 12.08 15.54
CA LEU A 280 7.13 11.32 14.31
C LEU A 280 8.52 10.87 13.84
N TYR A 281 8.78 9.57 13.86
CA TYR A 281 9.92 8.95 13.20
C TYR A 281 9.61 8.75 11.71
N VAL A 282 10.48 9.22 10.83
CA VAL A 282 10.31 9.11 9.38
C VAL A 282 11.51 8.38 8.80
N SER A 283 11.26 7.30 8.07
CA SER A 283 12.29 6.56 7.34
C SER A 283 12.03 6.64 5.84
N THR A 284 13.04 6.97 5.07
CA THR A 284 12.98 7.13 3.62
C THR A 284 13.94 6.19 2.88
N ARG A 285 13.55 5.75 1.68
CA ARG A 285 14.45 5.12 0.73
C ARG A 285 15.44 6.17 0.22
N ASP A 286 16.72 5.84 0.23
CA ASP A 286 17.72 6.62 -0.49
C ASP A 286 17.82 6.11 -1.93
N GLN A 287 17.41 6.94 -2.87
CA GLN A 287 17.37 6.62 -4.31
C GLN A 287 18.74 6.89 -4.95
N HIS A 288 19.72 6.02 -4.65
CA HIS A 288 21.09 6.12 -5.19
C HIS A 288 21.85 7.40 -4.78
N GLY A 289 21.69 7.86 -3.55
CA GLY A 289 22.55 8.87 -2.97
C GLY A 289 23.99 8.38 -2.77
N THR A 290 24.89 9.28 -2.43
CA THR A 290 26.30 8.97 -2.16
C THR A 290 26.57 8.63 -0.69
N GLY A 291 25.57 8.74 0.17
CA GLY A 291 25.62 8.32 1.56
C GLY A 291 25.77 6.80 1.72
N PRO A 292 26.24 6.31 2.86
CA PRO A 292 26.36 4.88 3.12
C PRO A 292 25.00 4.21 3.31
N GLY A 293 24.75 3.11 2.61
CA GLY A 293 23.48 2.37 2.63
C GLY A 293 22.38 3.01 1.80
N HIS A 294 21.15 2.49 1.92
CA HIS A 294 20.01 2.92 1.10
C HIS A 294 18.76 3.23 1.95
N ARG A 295 18.95 3.46 3.26
CA ARG A 295 17.91 3.95 4.15
C ARG A 295 18.43 5.14 4.94
N ALA A 296 17.61 6.17 4.97
CA ALA A 296 17.84 7.37 5.75
C ALA A 296 16.66 7.65 6.66
N ASP A 297 16.86 8.42 7.70
CA ASP A 297 15.80 8.82 8.62
C ASP A 297 15.88 10.29 9.02
N SER A 298 14.76 10.78 9.49
CA SER A 298 14.61 12.05 10.17
C SER A 298 13.47 11.98 11.19
N ARG A 299 13.19 13.08 11.88
CA ARG A 299 12.13 13.19 12.88
C ARG A 299 11.38 14.50 12.74
N SER A 300 10.14 14.51 13.24
CA SER A 300 9.33 15.72 13.37
C SER A 300 8.72 15.77 14.78
N ARG A 301 8.74 16.94 15.42
CA ARG A 301 8.12 17.17 16.74
C ARG A 301 6.88 18.05 16.66
N ASP A 302 6.50 18.46 15.48
CA ASP A 302 5.36 19.35 15.23
C ASP A 302 4.25 18.69 14.41
N GLY A 303 4.14 17.35 14.58
CA GLY A 303 3.10 16.54 13.95
C GLY A 303 3.26 16.45 12.43
N GLY A 304 4.49 16.42 11.94
CA GLY A 304 4.82 16.26 10.53
C GLY A 304 4.86 17.58 9.74
N ALA A 305 4.81 18.75 10.41
CA ALA A 305 4.86 20.03 9.70
C ALA A 305 6.28 20.35 9.20
N THR A 306 7.31 20.06 10.02
CA THR A 306 8.72 20.23 9.64
C THR A 306 9.56 19.03 10.08
N LEU A 307 10.75 18.85 9.50
CA LEU A 307 11.76 17.91 9.97
C LEU A 307 12.73 18.62 10.91
N GLU A 308 13.21 17.91 11.97
CA GLU A 308 14.23 18.43 12.89
C GLU A 308 15.60 18.62 12.21
N ARG A 309 15.88 17.82 11.18
CA ARG A 309 17.12 17.84 10.39
C ARG A 309 16.84 17.25 9.01
N PRO A 310 17.68 17.51 8.01
CA PRO A 310 17.63 16.74 6.75
C PRO A 310 17.76 15.24 7.02
N PHE A 311 17.29 14.43 6.08
CA PHE A 311 17.49 12.98 6.15
C PHE A 311 18.98 12.63 6.20
N ALA A 312 19.32 11.67 7.04
CA ALA A 312 20.69 11.15 7.15
C ALA A 312 20.69 9.62 7.11
N PRO A 313 21.72 8.98 6.52
CA PRO A 313 21.81 7.54 6.45
C PRO A 313 21.69 6.88 7.82
N HIS A 314 20.90 5.80 7.90
CA HIS A 314 20.70 5.06 9.14
C HIS A 314 21.71 3.90 9.27
N PRO A 315 22.66 3.93 10.21
CA PRO A 315 23.76 2.96 10.26
C PRO A 315 23.30 1.52 10.53
N GLY A 316 22.21 1.34 11.27
CA GLY A 316 21.63 0.01 11.58
C GLY A 316 20.85 -0.63 10.43
N LEU A 317 20.66 0.07 9.30
CA LEU A 317 19.91 -0.41 8.13
C LEU A 317 20.78 -0.54 6.87
N GLY A 318 22.11 -0.65 7.01
CA GLY A 318 23.05 -0.76 5.90
C GLY A 318 22.89 -2.02 5.03
N GLU A 319 22.16 -3.03 5.51
CA GLU A 319 21.85 -4.24 4.76
C GLU A 319 20.65 -4.06 3.78
N VAL A 320 19.90 -2.98 3.89
CA VAL A 320 18.71 -2.74 3.07
C VAL A 320 19.12 -2.25 1.68
N PRO A 321 18.68 -2.89 0.59
CA PRO A 321 18.95 -2.41 -0.77
C PRO A 321 18.12 -1.18 -1.12
N VAL A 322 18.28 -0.66 -2.35
CA VAL A 322 17.42 0.39 -2.90
C VAL A 322 15.99 -0.14 -3.08
N VAL A 323 15.17 0.01 -2.03
CA VAL A 323 13.80 -0.52 -1.97
C VAL A 323 12.97 0.23 -0.94
N GLN A 324 11.64 0.23 -1.14
CA GLN A 324 10.69 0.68 -0.12
C GLN A 324 10.79 -0.21 1.14
N GLY A 325 10.47 0.34 2.30
CA GLY A 325 10.30 -0.37 3.56
C GLY A 325 9.16 0.23 4.38
N SER A 326 8.73 -0.44 5.43
CA SER A 326 7.64 0.00 6.29
C SER A 326 8.08 0.05 7.76
N VAL A 327 7.63 1.06 8.51
CA VAL A 327 7.80 1.15 9.96
C VAL A 327 6.47 1.04 10.67
N LEU A 328 6.47 0.41 11.83
CA LEU A 328 5.30 0.31 12.72
C LEU A 328 5.77 0.46 14.17
N TYR A 329 5.18 1.39 14.91
CA TYR A 329 5.35 1.42 16.36
C TYR A 329 4.38 0.42 17.01
N VAL A 330 4.91 -0.37 17.93
CA VAL A 330 4.20 -1.42 18.68
C VAL A 330 4.33 -1.13 20.16
N ALA A 331 3.28 -0.57 20.74
CA ALA A 331 3.19 -0.39 22.19
C ALA A 331 3.14 -1.73 22.91
N GLY A 332 3.90 -1.88 23.97
CA GLY A 332 3.94 -3.08 24.81
C GLY A 332 5.18 -3.08 25.74
N PRO A 333 5.31 -4.06 26.66
CA PRO A 333 6.59 -4.31 27.33
C PRO A 333 7.45 -5.35 26.57
N PRO A 334 8.56 -4.96 25.93
CA PRO A 334 9.00 -3.57 25.68
C PRO A 334 8.27 -2.93 24.49
N ASP A 335 8.23 -1.60 24.47
CA ASP A 335 7.86 -0.84 23.27
C ASP A 335 8.86 -1.07 22.15
N LEU A 336 8.39 -1.25 20.93
CA LEU A 336 9.23 -1.53 19.78
C LEU A 336 8.85 -0.66 18.59
N LEU A 337 9.82 -0.05 17.95
CA LEU A 337 9.70 0.38 16.57
C LEU A 337 10.17 -0.79 15.68
N VAL A 338 9.30 -1.26 14.81
CA VAL A 338 9.58 -2.37 13.88
C VAL A 338 9.74 -1.82 12.47
N PHE A 339 10.78 -2.24 11.76
CA PHE A 339 11.00 -1.92 10.35
C PHE A 339 11.03 -3.21 9.52
N SER A 340 10.49 -3.17 8.30
CA SER A 340 10.49 -4.29 7.35
C SER A 340 11.05 -3.91 5.99
N ALA A 341 11.94 -4.75 5.44
CA ALA A 341 12.50 -4.64 4.08
C ALA A 341 13.21 -5.95 3.68
N PRO A 342 13.66 -6.12 2.42
CA PRO A 342 14.74 -7.04 2.05
C PRO A 342 16.05 -6.71 2.76
N SER A 343 16.89 -7.73 3.03
CA SER A 343 18.08 -7.62 3.88
C SER A 343 19.40 -7.99 3.18
N VAL A 344 19.45 -7.88 1.86
CA VAL A 344 20.69 -8.08 1.09
C VAL A 344 21.01 -6.78 0.35
N PRO A 345 22.14 -6.11 0.60
CA PRO A 345 22.40 -4.76 0.10
C PRO A 345 22.31 -4.57 -1.40
N THR A 346 22.62 -5.63 -2.16
CA THR A 346 22.71 -5.60 -3.62
C THR A 346 21.53 -6.29 -4.31
N ALA A 347 20.56 -6.83 -3.55
CA ALA A 347 19.47 -7.63 -4.11
C ALA A 347 18.16 -7.50 -3.30
N ARG A 348 17.05 -7.48 -3.99
CA ARG A 348 15.70 -7.54 -3.42
C ARG A 348 15.37 -8.99 -3.03
N THR A 349 15.94 -9.44 -1.91
CA THR A 349 15.80 -10.80 -1.38
C THR A 349 15.93 -10.84 0.14
N ALA A 350 15.56 -11.96 0.73
CA ALA A 350 15.62 -12.20 2.18
C ALA A 350 14.85 -11.15 2.99
N PRO A 351 13.50 -11.08 2.87
CA PRO A 351 12.69 -10.14 3.66
C PRO A 351 12.93 -10.36 5.15
N ALA A 352 13.14 -9.28 5.88
CA ALA A 352 13.49 -9.31 7.29
C ALA A 352 12.78 -8.21 8.07
N LEU A 353 12.81 -8.35 9.39
CA LEU A 353 12.32 -7.38 10.36
C LEU A 353 13.48 -6.93 11.25
N TRP A 354 13.57 -5.64 11.47
CA TRP A 354 14.44 -5.00 12.46
C TRP A 354 13.57 -4.45 13.58
N THR A 355 14.16 -4.37 14.77
CA THR A 355 13.52 -3.76 15.92
C THR A 355 14.42 -2.71 16.56
N SER A 356 13.78 -1.72 17.15
CA SER A 356 14.42 -0.66 17.91
C SER A 356 13.65 -0.46 19.22
N PRO A 357 14.30 -0.57 20.38
CA PRO A 357 13.69 -0.25 21.67
C PRO A 357 13.83 1.23 22.04
N ASP A 358 14.55 2.02 21.27
CA ASP A 358 14.97 3.40 21.56
C ASP A 358 14.41 4.41 20.53
N GLY A 359 13.29 4.05 19.89
CA GLY A 359 12.58 4.92 18.96
C GLY A 359 13.34 5.15 17.65
N GLY A 360 14.06 4.15 17.14
CA GLY A 360 14.74 4.21 15.86
C GLY A 360 16.13 4.84 15.91
N ARG A 361 16.74 4.98 17.09
CA ARG A 361 18.16 5.37 17.18
C ARG A 361 19.08 4.21 16.82
N THR A 362 18.71 3.02 17.29
CA THR A 362 19.36 1.76 16.90
C THR A 362 18.35 0.85 16.22
N MET A 363 18.76 0.16 15.18
CA MET A 363 17.98 -0.85 14.50
C MET A 363 18.77 -2.15 14.45
N VAL A 364 18.19 -3.24 14.98
CA VAL A 364 18.82 -4.55 15.00
C VAL A 364 17.91 -5.53 14.28
N ARG A 365 18.47 -6.32 13.35
CA ARG A 365 17.73 -7.35 12.67
C ARG A 365 17.28 -8.45 13.64
N ALA A 366 15.97 -8.54 13.86
CA ALA A 366 15.37 -9.49 14.81
C ALA A 366 14.94 -10.79 14.13
N LEU A 367 14.43 -10.73 12.88
CA LEU A 367 13.88 -11.92 12.22
C LEU A 367 14.06 -11.84 10.69
N THR A 368 14.56 -12.91 10.08
CA THR A 368 14.49 -13.12 8.63
C THR A 368 13.27 -13.97 8.32
N LEU A 369 12.34 -13.47 7.49
CA LEU A 369 11.09 -14.14 7.17
C LEU A 369 11.30 -15.32 6.21
N SER A 370 12.16 -15.15 5.22
CA SER A 370 12.56 -16.20 4.26
C SER A 370 13.89 -15.82 3.60
N ARG A 371 14.44 -16.74 2.78
CA ARG A 371 15.60 -16.46 1.92
C ARG A 371 15.21 -16.21 0.44
N ARG A 372 13.92 -16.07 0.17
CA ARG A 372 13.38 -15.92 -1.19
C ARG A 372 13.55 -14.47 -1.69
N PRO A 373 13.46 -14.26 -3.02
CA PRO A 373 13.24 -12.93 -3.57
C PRO A 373 12.07 -12.23 -2.87
N ALA A 374 12.23 -10.95 -2.57
CA ALA A 374 11.18 -10.12 -1.98
C ALA A 374 11.44 -8.65 -2.32
N ALA A 375 10.39 -7.83 -2.33
CA ALA A 375 10.53 -6.41 -2.59
C ALA A 375 9.78 -5.59 -1.54
N TYR A 376 8.71 -4.90 -1.91
CA TYR A 376 7.98 -3.99 -1.03
C TYR A 376 7.23 -4.73 0.06
N SER A 377 7.07 -4.08 1.20
CA SER A 377 6.35 -4.63 2.35
C SER A 377 5.60 -3.55 3.11
N ASP A 378 4.53 -3.96 3.81
CA ASP A 378 3.84 -3.10 4.75
C ASP A 378 3.49 -3.84 6.04
N LEU A 379 3.52 -3.12 7.16
CA LEU A 379 3.32 -3.63 8.51
C LEU A 379 1.96 -3.20 9.07
N VAL A 380 1.36 -4.08 9.88
CA VAL A 380 0.11 -3.77 10.58
C VAL A 380 0.06 -4.45 11.94
N ARG A 381 -0.55 -3.81 12.94
CA ARG A 381 -0.93 -4.47 14.19
C ARG A 381 -2.14 -5.36 13.96
N VAL A 382 -2.02 -6.67 14.16
CA VAL A 382 -3.14 -7.61 14.01
C VAL A 382 -3.96 -7.69 15.30
N ASP A 383 -3.25 -7.87 16.42
CA ASP A 383 -3.84 -7.97 17.76
C ASP A 383 -2.81 -7.59 18.84
N GLY A 384 -3.13 -7.80 20.12
CA GLY A 384 -2.26 -7.48 21.26
C GLY A 384 -0.90 -8.20 21.24
N ARG A 385 -0.74 -9.28 20.50
CA ARG A 385 0.43 -10.17 20.52
C ARG A 385 1.07 -10.42 19.15
N THR A 386 0.46 -9.89 18.06
CA THR A 386 0.81 -10.27 16.69
C THR A 386 0.87 -9.03 15.81
N ILE A 387 1.91 -8.93 14.98
CA ILE A 387 1.95 -8.04 13.82
C ILE A 387 1.76 -8.85 12.54
N GLY A 388 1.27 -8.19 11.50
CA GLY A 388 1.20 -8.70 10.14
C GLY A 388 2.22 -8.01 9.25
N VAL A 389 2.80 -8.77 8.34
CA VAL A 389 3.68 -8.27 7.27
C VAL A 389 3.04 -8.66 5.95
N LEU A 390 2.61 -7.68 5.17
CA LEU A 390 2.14 -7.86 3.80
C LEU A 390 3.30 -7.54 2.86
N TYR A 391 3.78 -8.49 2.05
CA TYR A 391 4.99 -8.28 1.26
C TYR A 391 5.00 -9.02 -0.06
N GLU A 392 5.68 -8.44 -1.04
CA GLU A 392 5.95 -9.02 -2.35
C GLU A 392 7.02 -10.11 -2.23
N THR A 393 6.78 -11.31 -2.80
CA THR A 393 7.73 -12.42 -2.80
C THR A 393 7.40 -13.48 -3.86
N GLY A 394 8.35 -14.37 -4.12
CA GLY A 394 8.15 -15.52 -5.00
C GLY A 394 9.34 -16.48 -4.97
N ALA A 395 9.24 -17.53 -5.72
CA ALA A 395 10.29 -18.55 -5.82
C ALA A 395 11.39 -18.14 -6.82
N ARG A 396 11.01 -17.51 -7.94
CA ARG A 396 11.90 -17.10 -9.04
C ARG A 396 12.14 -15.60 -9.08
N GLY A 397 11.17 -14.80 -8.57
CA GLY A 397 11.25 -13.35 -8.55
C GLY A 397 10.37 -12.75 -7.47
N PRO A 398 10.58 -11.46 -7.11
CA PRO A 398 9.87 -10.85 -5.99
C PRO A 398 8.40 -10.52 -6.28
N TYR A 399 7.94 -10.64 -7.53
CA TYR A 399 6.62 -10.15 -7.97
C TYR A 399 5.64 -11.27 -8.35
N GLU A 400 5.87 -12.51 -7.87
CA GLU A 400 4.98 -13.64 -8.16
C GLU A 400 3.73 -13.62 -7.28
N THR A 401 3.89 -13.20 -6.03
CA THR A 401 2.81 -13.16 -5.05
C THR A 401 2.96 -11.97 -4.10
N VAL A 402 1.85 -11.55 -3.51
CA VAL A 402 1.83 -10.77 -2.28
C VAL A 402 1.37 -11.68 -1.16
N VAL A 403 2.21 -11.85 -0.14
CA VAL A 403 2.00 -12.76 1.00
C VAL A 403 1.72 -11.93 2.25
N PHE A 404 0.77 -12.37 3.06
CA PHE A 404 0.57 -11.86 4.41
C PHE A 404 1.12 -12.88 5.41
N ARG A 405 2.04 -12.43 6.28
CA ARG A 405 2.63 -13.27 7.33
C ARG A 405 2.32 -12.69 8.71
N ARG A 406 1.81 -13.52 9.59
CA ARG A 406 1.61 -13.21 11.01
C ARG A 406 2.90 -13.50 11.77
N VAL A 407 3.34 -12.54 12.57
CA VAL A 407 4.58 -12.64 13.37
C VAL A 407 4.23 -12.36 14.83
N PRO A 408 4.38 -13.34 15.73
CA PRO A 408 4.24 -13.10 17.16
C PRO A 408 5.27 -12.10 17.67
N LEU A 409 4.89 -11.18 18.54
CA LEU A 409 5.84 -10.20 19.11
C LEU A 409 6.98 -10.85 19.86
N THR A 410 6.74 -12.03 20.47
CA THR A 410 7.79 -12.82 21.12
C THR A 410 8.90 -13.29 20.18
N ALA A 411 8.66 -13.33 18.87
CA ALA A 411 9.70 -13.63 17.88
C ALA A 411 10.57 -12.41 17.54
N LEU A 412 10.21 -11.22 18.00
CA LEU A 412 10.91 -9.95 17.75
C LEU A 412 11.68 -9.45 18.96
N THR A 413 11.42 -9.98 20.14
CA THR A 413 12.13 -9.67 21.36
C THR A 413 13.22 -10.72 21.58
N PRO A 414 14.48 -10.33 21.86
CA PRO A 414 15.48 -11.31 22.30
C PRO A 414 14.98 -12.06 23.53
N PRO A 415 15.32 -13.35 23.69
CA PRO A 415 15.03 -14.05 24.94
C PRO A 415 15.64 -13.24 26.09
N ALA A 416 14.86 -13.05 27.16
CA ALA A 416 15.38 -12.44 28.38
C ALA A 416 16.62 -13.24 28.82
N ARG A 417 17.75 -12.53 29.00
CA ARG A 417 18.98 -13.13 29.52
C ARG A 417 18.83 -13.46 30.98
#